data_244ada8c15f40f01a31aadcb5bacfd00
#
_entry.id   244ada8c15f40f01a31aadcb5bacfd00
#
_cell.length_a   1.000
_cell.length_b   1.000
_cell.length_c   1.000
_cell.angle_alpha   90.00
_cell.angle_beta   90.00
_cell.angle_gamma   90.00
#
_symmetry.space_group_name_H-M   'P 1'
#
loop_
_entity.id
_entity.type
_entity.pdbx_description
1 polymer ?
#
loop_
_entity_poly.entity_id
_entity_poly.type
_entity_poly.pdbx_seq_one_letter_code
_entity_poly.pdbx_strand_id
1 'polypeptide(L)' 'MNDKYRIVCQMDDTWIIQERTPEGDWMSLHQCELKGEQGYYEAKSWLKRKEAEK' A
#
# COMPACT_ATOMS: atom_id res chain seq x y z
N MET A 1 5.53 13.24 -6.86
CA MET A 1 5.89 11.96 -6.24
C MET A 1 5.42 11.95 -4.80
N ASN A 2 4.79 10.88 -4.38
CA ASN A 2 4.17 10.84 -3.05
C ASN A 2 4.96 9.91 -2.12
N ASP A 3 5.65 10.50 -1.15
CA ASP A 3 6.44 9.73 -0.18
C ASP A 3 5.63 9.32 1.05
N LYS A 4 4.33 9.61 1.04
CA LYS A 4 3.48 9.33 2.17
C LYS A 4 3.07 7.87 2.26
N TYR A 5 3.03 7.18 1.14
CA TYR A 5 2.57 5.79 1.07
C TYR A 5 3.63 4.91 0.47
N ARG A 6 3.57 3.63 0.82
CA ARG A 6 4.41 2.64 0.15
C ARG A 6 3.69 1.30 0.07
N ILE A 7 4.08 0.49 -0.91
CA ILE A 7 3.56 -0.85 -1.09
C ILE A 7 4.66 -1.82 -0.70
N VAL A 8 4.35 -2.74 0.23
CA VAL A 8 5.32 -3.68 0.76
C VAL A 8 4.87 -5.10 0.44
N CYS A 9 5.78 -5.90 -0.10
CA CYS A 9 5.52 -7.31 -0.36
C CYS A 9 6.03 -8.14 0.82
N GLN A 10 5.18 -8.99 1.36
CA GLN A 10 5.55 -9.85 2.47
C GLN A 10 6.06 -11.20 1.96
N MET A 11 6.59 -12.00 2.87
CA MET A 11 7.23 -13.25 2.51
C MET A 11 6.28 -14.26 1.88
N ASP A 12 4.99 -14.15 2.17
CA ASP A 12 3.99 -15.06 1.62
C ASP A 12 3.32 -14.51 0.36
N ASP A 13 3.98 -13.58 -0.31
CA ASP A 13 3.49 -12.94 -1.55
C ASP A 13 2.26 -12.07 -1.35
N THR A 14 1.93 -11.72 -0.12
CA THR A 14 0.86 -10.77 0.13
C THR A 14 1.42 -9.36 0.11
N TRP A 15 0.55 -8.40 -0.19
CA TRP A 15 0.95 -7.00 -0.30
C TRP A 15 0.23 -6.16 0.73
N ILE A 16 0.95 -5.23 1.32
CA ILE A 16 0.41 -4.32 2.32
C ILE A 16 0.68 -2.89 1.89
N ILE A 17 -0.31 -2.04 2.06
CA ILE A 17 -0.16 -0.61 1.82
C ILE A 17 0.05 0.07 3.17
N GLN A 18 1.11 0.86 3.26
CA GLN A 18 1.46 1.55 4.49
C GLN A 18 1.49 3.05 4.28
N GLU A 19 1.17 3.78 5.33
CA GLU A 19 1.21 5.23 5.33
C GLU A 19 2.25 5.69 6.35
N ARG A 20 3.01 6.72 5.99
CA ARG A 20 4.01 7.28 6.88
C ARG A 20 3.32 8.16 7.92
N THR A 21 3.66 7.95 9.19
CA THR A 21 3.11 8.76 10.26
C THR A 21 3.92 10.03 10.42
N PRO A 22 3.37 11.04 11.13
CA PRO A 22 4.13 12.27 11.39
C PRO A 22 5.42 12.03 12.14
N GLU A 23 5.50 10.95 12.93
CA GLU A 23 6.72 10.62 13.67
C GLU A 23 7.76 9.92 12.80
N GLY A 24 7.42 9.60 11.56
CA GLY A 24 8.34 8.94 10.66
C GLY A 24 8.21 7.42 10.62
N ASP A 25 7.23 6.87 11.32
CA ASP A 25 6.97 5.44 11.31
C ASP A 25 6.03 5.07 10.17
N TRP A 26 5.82 3.77 9.97
CA TRP A 26 4.91 3.29 8.92
C TRP A 26 3.75 2.56 9.57
N MET A 27 2.55 2.86 9.11
CA MET A 27 1.33 2.26 9.62
C MET A 27 0.62 1.53 8.49
N SER A 28 0.21 0.29 8.75
CA SER A 28 -0.51 -0.50 7.75
C SER A 28 -1.92 0.05 7.58
N LEU A 29 -2.29 0.35 6.34
CA LEU A 29 -3.63 0.85 6.03
C LEU A 29 -4.53 -0.24 5.48
N HIS A 30 -3.96 -1.11 4.64
CA HIS A 30 -4.76 -2.08 3.91
C HIS A 30 -3.90 -3.26 3.52
N GLN A 31 -4.43 -4.47 3.67
CA GLN A 31 -3.77 -5.68 3.21
C GLN A 31 -4.53 -6.20 2.00
N CYS A 32 -3.81 -6.39 0.89
CA CYS A 32 -4.43 -6.86 -0.33
C CYS A 32 -4.77 -8.33 -0.23
N GLU A 33 -5.90 -8.73 -0.82
CA GLU A 33 -6.33 -10.13 -0.78
C GLU A 33 -5.64 -10.96 -1.85
N LEU A 34 -5.27 -10.33 -2.96
CA LEU A 34 -4.61 -11.02 -4.05
C LEU A 34 -3.12 -11.15 -3.79
N LYS A 35 -2.52 -12.18 -4.34
CA LYS A 35 -1.09 -12.43 -4.18
C LYS A 35 -0.37 -12.23 -5.50
N GLY A 36 0.96 -12.09 -5.42
CA GLY A 36 1.79 -11.95 -6.61
C GLY A 36 1.50 -10.67 -7.36
N GLU A 37 1.64 -10.72 -8.67
CA GLU A 37 1.44 -9.55 -9.50
C GLU A 37 0.06 -8.94 -9.34
N GLN A 38 -0.95 -9.78 -9.21
CA GLN A 38 -2.32 -9.27 -9.06
C GLN A 38 -2.48 -8.46 -7.79
N GLY A 39 -1.82 -8.88 -6.73
CA GLY A 39 -1.83 -8.12 -5.49
C GLY A 39 -1.17 -6.77 -5.65
N TYR A 40 -0.09 -6.72 -6.41
CA TYR A 40 0.59 -5.46 -6.67
C TYR A 40 -0.32 -4.48 -7.41
N TYR A 41 -1.01 -4.96 -8.45
CA TYR A 41 -1.93 -4.11 -9.19
C TYR A 41 -3.11 -3.66 -8.33
N GLU A 42 -3.59 -4.54 -7.46
CA GLU A 42 -4.64 -4.16 -6.53
C GLU A 42 -4.18 -3.03 -5.61
N ALA A 43 -2.96 -3.15 -5.10
CA ALA A 43 -2.39 -2.13 -4.22
C ALA A 43 -2.25 -0.80 -4.93
N LYS A 44 -1.76 -0.83 -6.17
CA LYS A 44 -1.60 0.42 -6.94
C LYS A 44 -2.95 1.07 -7.21
N SER A 45 -3.97 0.28 -7.52
CA SER A 45 -5.31 0.82 -7.74
C SER A 45 -5.87 1.44 -6.47
N TRP A 46 -5.64 0.77 -5.34
CA TRP A 46 -6.11 1.28 -4.06
C TRP A 46 -5.46 2.62 -3.74
N LEU A 47 -4.15 2.72 -3.96
CA LEU A 47 -3.43 3.97 -3.71
C LEU A 47 -3.91 5.08 -4.63
N LYS A 48 -4.16 4.76 -5.88
CA LYS A 48 -4.61 5.75 -6.83
C LYS A 48 -5.94 6.36 -6.40
N ARG A 49 -6.85 5.51 -5.92
CA ARG A 49 -8.13 6.00 -5.40
C ARG A 49 -7.92 6.84 -4.16
N LYS A 50 -7.05 6.38 -3.26
CA LYS A 50 -6.80 7.08 -2.01
C LYS A 50 -6.25 8.47 -2.26
N GLU A 51 -5.34 8.59 -3.21
CA GLU A 51 -4.73 9.87 -3.53
C GLU A 51 -5.72 10.81 -4.23
N ALA A 52 -6.70 10.24 -4.93
CA ALA A 52 -7.72 11.04 -5.59
C ALA A 52 -8.77 11.55 -4.62
N GLU A 53 -8.90 10.91 -3.47
CA GLU A 53 -9.81 11.37 -2.43
C GLU A 53 -9.15 12.48 -1.62
N LYS A 54 -9.73 13.62 -1.63
CA LYS A 54 -9.21 14.73 -0.82
C LYS A 54 -10.30 15.42 -0.07
#